data_18d2cea2e16e138cfc6f2925d71aa6e3
#
_entry.id   18d2cea2e16e138cfc6f2925d71aa6e3
#
_cell.length_a   1.000
_cell.length_b   1.000
_cell.length_c   1.000
_cell.angle_alpha   90.00
_cell.angle_beta   90.00
_cell.angle_gamma   90.00
#
_symmetry.space_group_name_H-M   'P 1'
#
loop_
_entity.id
_entity.type
_entity.pdbx_description
1 polymer ?
#
loop_
_entity_poly.entity_id
_entity_poly.type
_entity_poly.pdbx_seq_one_letter_code
_entity_poly.pdbx_strand_id
1 'polypeptide(L)'
;MKTILITGASRGIGAATALLAAERGFSVAVNYNKSKEDAEKVVEAIRQKGGLAKAFQADVSKEEEIVRLFEEVDAAFGNLTSLVNNAGILEQQSRLEDITWQRLQRIFEANTFGTFLCCREAIKRMSPKYGGTGGTIVNVSSIASRTGSPFEYIDYAASKGAVDSLTIGLAKELAYENIRVNAVRPAFIHTDIHASGGEPNRIERIKETIPLKRGGLASEVAEAILWLATEQSSYSTGIFIDVTGGR
;
A
#
# COMPACT_ATOMS: atom_id res chain seq x y z
N MET A 1 11.16 15.17 12.59
CA MET A 1 9.89 15.12 11.84
C MET A 1 9.67 13.67 11.41
N LYS A 2 8.46 13.13 11.44
CA LYS A 2 8.19 11.73 11.03
C LYS A 2 8.13 11.67 9.50
N THR A 3 8.84 10.74 8.88
CA THR A 3 8.85 10.53 7.43
C THR A 3 8.05 9.29 7.06
N ILE A 4 7.15 9.41 6.10
CA ILE A 4 6.36 8.30 5.57
C ILE A 4 6.62 8.11 4.06
N LEU A 5 6.95 6.90 3.65
CA LEU A 5 7.00 6.50 2.24
C LEU A 5 5.73 5.74 1.88
N ILE A 6 5.05 6.16 0.82
CA ILE A 6 3.84 5.52 0.32
C ILE A 6 4.08 5.09 -1.12
N THR A 7 4.10 3.78 -1.37
CA THR A 7 4.28 3.27 -2.73
C THR A 7 3.00 3.37 -3.55
N GLY A 8 3.11 3.70 -4.84
CA GLY A 8 1.95 3.87 -5.72
C GLY A 8 1.02 5.00 -5.27
N ALA A 9 1.57 6.13 -4.83
CA ALA A 9 0.83 7.23 -4.19
C ALA A 9 0.36 8.32 -5.15
N SER A 10 0.43 8.12 -6.47
CA SER A 10 -0.03 9.11 -7.46
C SER A 10 -1.55 9.22 -7.58
N ARG A 11 -2.31 8.20 -7.15
CA ARG A 11 -3.78 8.15 -7.25
C ARG A 11 -4.41 7.21 -6.21
N GLY A 12 -5.74 7.18 -6.18
CA GLY A 12 -6.52 6.23 -5.38
C GLY A 12 -6.20 6.25 -3.88
N ILE A 13 -6.10 5.08 -3.27
CA ILE A 13 -5.82 4.91 -1.84
C ILE A 13 -4.48 5.55 -1.46
N GLY A 14 -3.45 5.37 -2.28
CA GLY A 14 -2.12 5.93 -2.00
C GLY A 14 -2.11 7.46 -1.95
N ALA A 15 -2.78 8.13 -2.91
CA ALA A 15 -2.91 9.58 -2.92
C ALA A 15 -3.72 10.10 -1.72
N ALA A 16 -4.85 9.45 -1.41
CA ALA A 16 -5.65 9.81 -0.23
C ALA A 16 -4.84 9.65 1.07
N THR A 17 -4.04 8.57 1.17
CA THR A 17 -3.15 8.33 2.31
C THR A 17 -2.06 9.42 2.39
N ALA A 18 -1.48 9.83 1.25
CA ALA A 18 -0.45 10.86 1.22
C ALA A 18 -0.97 12.22 1.70
N LEU A 19 -2.15 12.63 1.23
CA LEU A 19 -2.79 13.87 1.66
C LEU A 19 -3.08 13.86 3.17
N LEU A 20 -3.67 12.79 3.66
CA LEU A 20 -4.01 12.64 5.08
C LEU A 20 -2.76 12.54 5.97
N ALA A 21 -1.69 11.88 5.51
CA ALA A 21 -0.42 11.78 6.22
C ALA A 21 0.21 13.16 6.42
N ALA A 22 0.18 14.02 5.39
CA ALA A 22 0.67 15.38 5.49
C ALA A 22 -0.12 16.21 6.51
N GLU A 23 -1.46 16.10 6.53
CA GLU A 23 -2.33 16.74 7.53
C GLU A 23 -2.02 16.27 8.97
N ARG A 24 -1.51 15.05 9.12
CA ARG A 24 -1.05 14.50 10.41
C ARG A 24 0.43 14.79 10.71
N GLY A 25 1.07 15.68 9.95
CA GLY A 25 2.42 16.19 10.21
C GLY A 25 3.58 15.31 9.75
N PHE A 26 3.33 14.35 8.84
CA PHE A 26 4.41 13.61 8.20
C PHE A 26 5.05 14.40 7.05
N SER A 27 6.38 14.22 6.88
CA SER A 27 7.04 14.44 5.59
C SER A 27 6.71 13.28 4.67
N VAL A 28 6.13 13.54 3.50
CA VAL A 28 5.53 12.50 2.65
C VAL A 28 6.37 12.25 1.41
N ALA A 29 6.91 11.04 1.28
CA ALA A 29 7.52 10.53 0.06
C ALA A 29 6.43 9.87 -0.80
N VAL A 30 6.07 10.52 -1.90
CA VAL A 30 5.04 10.09 -2.85
C VAL A 30 5.72 9.27 -3.96
N ASN A 31 5.72 7.94 -3.86
CA ASN A 31 6.27 7.11 -4.94
C ASN A 31 5.25 6.91 -6.07
N TYR A 32 5.75 6.94 -7.29
CA TYR A 32 5.02 6.62 -8.51
C TYR A 32 5.90 5.83 -9.49
N ASN A 33 5.28 5.06 -10.39
CA ASN A 33 5.99 4.39 -11.49
C ASN A 33 5.97 5.25 -12.77
N LYS A 34 4.78 5.45 -13.38
CA LYS A 34 4.62 6.11 -14.70
C LYS A 34 3.89 7.45 -14.62
N SER A 35 2.99 7.64 -13.65
CA SER A 35 2.09 8.78 -13.56
C SER A 35 2.73 9.97 -12.83
N LYS A 36 3.77 10.58 -13.43
CA LYS A 36 4.50 11.71 -12.85
C LYS A 36 3.59 12.90 -12.56
N GLU A 37 2.77 13.29 -13.54
CA GLU A 37 1.90 14.46 -13.39
C GLU A 37 0.90 14.32 -12.24
N ASP A 38 0.34 13.12 -12.05
CA ASP A 38 -0.60 12.88 -10.94
C ASP A 38 0.13 12.85 -9.59
N ALA A 39 1.35 12.30 -9.53
CA ALA A 39 2.17 12.37 -8.32
C ALA A 39 2.53 13.82 -7.95
N GLU A 40 2.89 14.64 -8.94
CA GLU A 40 3.18 16.07 -8.71
C GLU A 40 1.93 16.85 -8.27
N LYS A 41 0.74 16.53 -8.77
CA LYS A 41 -0.53 17.13 -8.27
C LYS A 41 -0.75 16.81 -6.79
N VAL A 42 -0.47 15.57 -6.36
CA VAL A 42 -0.56 15.19 -4.93
C VAL A 42 0.44 15.98 -4.10
N VAL A 43 1.69 16.07 -4.56
CA VAL A 43 2.74 16.84 -3.88
C VAL A 43 2.36 18.31 -3.77
N GLU A 44 1.88 18.91 -4.84
CA GLU A 44 1.46 20.32 -4.86
C GLU A 44 0.28 20.57 -3.91
N ALA A 45 -0.72 19.69 -3.90
CA ALA A 45 -1.86 19.80 -2.97
C ALA A 45 -1.42 19.74 -1.49
N ILE A 46 -0.40 18.92 -1.18
CA ILE A 46 0.18 18.86 0.16
C ILE A 46 0.91 20.16 0.48
N ARG A 47 1.73 20.69 -0.43
CA ARG A 47 2.51 21.91 -0.24
C ARG A 47 1.62 23.15 -0.08
N GLN A 48 0.54 23.24 -0.84
CA GLN A 48 -0.44 24.34 -0.72
C GLN A 48 -1.09 24.40 0.67
N LYS A 49 -1.17 23.27 1.37
CA LYS A 49 -1.64 23.19 2.78
C LYS A 49 -0.50 23.35 3.79
N GLY A 50 0.71 23.70 3.36
CA GLY A 50 1.87 23.89 4.23
C GLY A 50 2.59 22.59 4.64
N GLY A 51 2.22 21.45 4.06
CA GLY A 51 2.88 20.17 4.31
C GLY A 51 4.17 20.00 3.50
N LEU A 52 4.99 19.03 3.89
CA LEU A 52 6.24 18.69 3.20
C LEU A 52 6.07 17.40 2.43
N ALA A 53 6.22 17.45 1.11
CA ALA A 53 6.15 16.29 0.23
C ALA A 53 7.09 16.40 -0.97
N LYS A 54 7.51 15.24 -1.50
CA LYS A 54 8.28 15.13 -2.74
C LYS A 54 7.89 13.84 -3.48
N ALA A 55 7.82 13.93 -4.81
CA ALA A 55 7.56 12.80 -5.68
C ALA A 55 8.87 12.05 -6.00
N PHE A 56 8.80 10.71 -6.00
CA PHE A 56 9.93 9.82 -6.28
C PHE A 56 9.50 8.77 -7.29
N GLN A 57 10.22 8.69 -8.41
CA GLN A 57 9.94 7.69 -9.43
C GLN A 57 10.67 6.39 -9.11
N ALA A 58 9.92 5.29 -8.99
CA ALA A 58 10.47 3.93 -8.95
C ALA A 58 9.39 2.91 -9.31
N ASP A 59 9.77 1.90 -10.08
CA ASP A 59 8.99 0.70 -10.30
C ASP A 59 9.30 -0.32 -9.20
N VAL A 60 8.32 -0.57 -8.34
CA VAL A 60 8.49 -1.51 -7.21
C VAL A 60 8.61 -2.98 -7.61
N SER A 61 8.48 -3.30 -8.90
CA SER A 61 8.80 -4.64 -9.41
C SER A 61 10.30 -4.86 -9.64
N LYS A 62 11.13 -3.80 -9.47
CA LYS A 62 12.57 -3.80 -9.75
C LYS A 62 13.38 -3.47 -8.50
N GLU A 63 14.22 -4.41 -8.09
CA GLU A 63 15.01 -4.29 -6.87
C GLU A 63 15.90 -3.05 -6.85
N GLU A 64 16.61 -2.77 -7.96
CA GLU A 64 17.54 -1.65 -8.04
C GLU A 64 16.80 -0.31 -7.91
N GLU A 65 15.58 -0.21 -8.46
CA GLU A 65 14.77 0.99 -8.35
C GLU A 65 14.23 1.19 -6.92
N ILE A 66 13.91 0.10 -6.21
CA ILE A 66 13.52 0.17 -4.79
C ILE A 66 14.68 0.65 -3.94
N VAL A 67 15.88 0.08 -4.08
CA VAL A 67 17.05 0.50 -3.30
C VAL A 67 17.32 1.99 -3.51
N ARG A 68 17.37 2.44 -4.76
CA ARG A 68 17.52 3.87 -5.10
C ARG A 68 16.41 4.74 -4.50
N LEU A 69 15.15 4.30 -4.57
CA LEU A 69 14.01 5.02 -3.98
C LEU A 69 14.24 5.32 -2.49
N PHE A 70 14.63 4.31 -1.73
CA PHE A 70 14.86 4.49 -0.30
C PHE A 70 16.06 5.40 0.00
N GLU A 71 17.14 5.30 -0.78
CA GLU A 71 18.30 6.21 -0.68
C GLU A 71 17.92 7.66 -0.98
N GLU A 72 17.11 7.90 -2.02
CA GLU A 72 16.62 9.23 -2.37
C GLU A 72 15.67 9.81 -1.30
N VAL A 73 14.85 8.96 -0.65
CA VAL A 73 13.98 9.36 0.47
C VAL A 73 14.81 9.74 1.69
N ASP A 74 15.83 8.95 2.03
CA ASP A 74 16.76 9.25 3.13
C ASP A 74 17.48 10.59 2.91
N ALA A 75 17.96 10.81 1.69
CA ALA A 75 18.63 12.07 1.33
C ALA A 75 17.70 13.30 1.39
N ALA A 76 16.40 13.11 1.10
CA ALA A 76 15.44 14.22 1.07
C ALA A 76 14.83 14.55 2.44
N PHE A 77 14.57 13.54 3.28
CA PHE A 77 13.77 13.68 4.49
C PHE A 77 14.43 13.12 5.75
N GLY A 78 15.58 12.46 5.61
CA GLY A 78 16.24 11.77 6.71
C GLY A 78 15.55 10.44 7.05
N ASN A 79 15.56 10.06 8.32
CA ASN A 79 15.12 8.74 8.77
C ASN A 79 13.67 8.42 8.44
N LEU A 80 13.46 7.31 7.73
CA LEU A 80 12.15 6.74 7.49
C LEU A 80 11.54 6.21 8.80
N THR A 81 10.33 6.64 9.13
CA THR A 81 9.59 6.17 10.33
C THR A 81 8.36 5.34 10.00
N SER A 82 7.85 5.45 8.76
CA SER A 82 6.67 4.72 8.33
C SER A 82 6.76 4.32 6.85
N LEU A 83 6.37 3.09 6.54
CA LEU A 83 6.22 2.59 5.18
C LEU A 83 4.77 2.16 4.95
N VAL A 84 4.17 2.61 3.85
CA VAL A 84 2.89 2.10 3.35
C VAL A 84 3.12 1.42 2.01
N ASN A 85 3.04 0.10 1.98
CA ASN A 85 3.10 -0.70 0.76
C ASN A 85 1.70 -0.71 0.13
N ASN A 86 1.43 0.29 -0.71
CA ASN A 86 0.16 0.43 -1.41
C ASN A 86 0.25 0.09 -2.91
N ALA A 87 1.42 0.18 -3.52
CA ALA A 87 1.58 -0.17 -4.94
C ALA A 87 1.06 -1.59 -5.22
N GLY A 88 0.32 -1.72 -6.29
CA GLY A 88 -0.20 -3.00 -6.74
C GLY A 88 -0.90 -2.87 -8.09
N ILE A 89 -0.94 -3.97 -8.82
CA ILE A 89 -1.59 -4.07 -10.12
C ILE A 89 -2.68 -5.13 -10.10
N LEU A 90 -3.66 -4.94 -10.95
CA LEU A 90 -4.73 -5.87 -11.28
C LEU A 90 -4.79 -5.97 -12.79
N GLU A 91 -4.93 -7.17 -13.32
CA GLU A 91 -5.13 -7.40 -14.76
C GLU A 91 -6.59 -7.81 -15.04
N GLN A 92 -6.96 -7.95 -16.31
CA GLN A 92 -8.33 -8.28 -16.69
C GLN A 92 -8.81 -9.58 -16.06
N GLN A 93 -10.12 -9.67 -15.83
CA GLN A 93 -10.76 -10.88 -15.32
C GLN A 93 -10.41 -12.10 -16.17
N SER A 94 -10.07 -13.21 -15.51
CA SER A 94 -9.70 -14.44 -16.19
C SER A 94 -9.97 -15.66 -15.34
N ARG A 95 -10.23 -16.81 -15.97
CA ARG A 95 -10.20 -18.10 -15.31
C ARG A 95 -8.75 -18.59 -15.20
N LEU A 96 -8.48 -19.48 -14.26
CA LEU A 96 -7.10 -19.95 -14.00
C LEU A 96 -6.46 -20.60 -15.24
N GLU A 97 -7.22 -21.37 -15.99
CA GLU A 97 -6.73 -22.06 -17.20
C GLU A 97 -6.26 -21.11 -18.31
N ASP A 98 -6.69 -19.84 -18.28
CA ASP A 98 -6.31 -18.82 -19.26
C ASP A 98 -5.22 -17.88 -18.76
N ILE A 99 -4.76 -18.03 -17.51
CA ILE A 99 -3.71 -17.20 -16.93
C ILE A 99 -2.34 -17.63 -17.44
N THR A 100 -1.63 -16.73 -18.13
CA THR A 100 -0.29 -16.99 -18.64
C THR A 100 0.79 -16.84 -17.55
N TRP A 101 1.94 -17.50 -17.78
CA TRP A 101 3.12 -17.35 -16.93
C TRP A 101 3.57 -15.88 -16.79
N GLN A 102 3.58 -15.15 -17.88
CA GLN A 102 3.98 -13.73 -17.89
C GLN A 102 3.03 -12.85 -17.06
N ARG A 103 1.74 -13.15 -17.05
CA ARG A 103 0.77 -12.49 -16.18
C ARG A 103 1.06 -12.78 -14.70
N LEU A 104 1.28 -14.06 -14.37
CA LEU A 104 1.65 -14.45 -12.99
C LEU A 104 2.91 -13.71 -12.54
N GLN A 105 3.96 -13.68 -13.37
CA GLN A 105 5.18 -12.95 -13.05
C GLN A 105 4.90 -11.48 -12.74
N ARG A 106 4.23 -10.74 -13.63
CA ARG A 106 3.95 -9.31 -13.41
C ARG A 106 3.16 -9.05 -12.13
N ILE A 107 2.12 -9.87 -11.86
CA ILE A 107 1.28 -9.73 -10.66
C ILE A 107 2.12 -9.97 -9.40
N PHE A 108 2.93 -11.03 -9.35
CA PHE A 108 3.73 -11.34 -8.17
C PHE A 108 4.93 -10.41 -8.02
N GLU A 109 5.59 -10.00 -9.10
CA GLU A 109 6.67 -9.03 -9.05
C GLU A 109 6.22 -7.71 -8.43
N ALA A 110 5.09 -7.14 -8.88
CA ALA A 110 4.61 -5.87 -8.36
C ALA A 110 3.97 -6.01 -6.96
N ASN A 111 3.04 -6.97 -6.78
CA ASN A 111 2.20 -7.02 -5.58
C ASN A 111 2.89 -7.70 -4.39
N THR A 112 3.75 -8.68 -4.67
CA THR A 112 4.37 -9.53 -3.65
C THR A 112 5.84 -9.19 -3.49
N PHE A 113 6.68 -9.43 -4.51
CA PHE A 113 8.13 -9.25 -4.39
C PHE A 113 8.48 -7.80 -4.09
N GLY A 114 7.82 -6.83 -4.76
CA GLY A 114 7.98 -5.42 -4.44
C GLY A 114 7.67 -5.09 -2.98
N THR A 115 6.59 -5.66 -2.42
CA THR A 115 6.24 -5.48 -1.01
C THR A 115 7.32 -6.07 -0.08
N PHE A 116 7.83 -7.28 -0.37
CA PHE A 116 8.94 -7.89 0.39
C PHE A 116 10.18 -7.01 0.37
N LEU A 117 10.58 -6.54 -0.81
CA LEU A 117 11.78 -5.72 -0.99
C LEU A 117 11.64 -4.35 -0.31
N CYS A 118 10.49 -3.70 -0.41
CA CYS A 118 10.24 -2.44 0.31
C CYS A 118 10.26 -2.66 1.84
N CYS A 119 9.69 -3.75 2.34
CA CYS A 119 9.79 -4.11 3.77
C CYS A 119 11.25 -4.31 4.18
N ARG A 120 12.06 -5.04 3.38
CA ARG A 120 13.48 -5.25 3.64
C ARG A 120 14.25 -3.93 3.76
N GLU A 121 14.04 -3.01 2.85
CA GLU A 121 14.72 -1.70 2.86
C GLU A 121 14.23 -0.81 4.02
N ALA A 122 12.94 -0.87 4.38
CA ALA A 122 12.42 -0.17 5.55
C ALA A 122 13.01 -0.71 6.86
N ILE A 123 13.13 -2.03 7.00
CA ILE A 123 13.74 -2.67 8.18
C ILE A 123 15.18 -2.18 8.40
N LYS A 124 16.00 -2.08 7.34
CA LYS A 124 17.37 -1.57 7.42
C LYS A 124 17.45 -0.14 7.95
N ARG A 125 16.39 0.64 7.86
CA ARG A 125 16.30 2.05 8.30
C ARG A 125 15.64 2.21 9.65
N MET A 126 14.68 1.36 9.96
CA MET A 126 13.89 1.45 11.20
C MET A 126 14.48 0.66 12.36
N SER A 127 15.13 -0.48 12.07
CA SER A 127 15.60 -1.39 13.10
C SER A 127 16.77 -0.80 13.91
N PRO A 128 16.71 -0.89 15.25
CA PRO A 128 17.83 -0.52 16.13
C PRO A 128 19.12 -1.26 15.80
N LYS A 129 19.04 -2.45 15.23
CA LYS A 129 20.19 -3.24 14.76
C LYS A 129 21.05 -2.46 13.73
N TYR A 130 20.43 -1.55 12.98
CA TYR A 130 21.08 -0.72 11.97
C TYR A 130 21.11 0.77 12.34
N GLY A 131 20.84 1.11 13.61
CA GLY A 131 20.84 2.48 14.11
C GLY A 131 19.50 3.21 14.01
N GLY A 132 18.44 2.52 13.63
CA GLY A 132 17.08 3.05 13.63
C GLY A 132 16.47 3.12 15.04
N THR A 133 15.27 3.66 15.16
CA THR A 133 14.55 3.84 16.43
C THR A 133 13.21 3.11 16.49
N GLY A 134 12.97 2.21 15.57
CA GLY A 134 11.67 1.57 15.37
C GLY A 134 10.85 2.28 14.29
N GLY A 135 9.61 1.85 14.11
CA GLY A 135 8.72 2.43 13.10
C GLY A 135 7.47 1.61 12.83
N THR A 136 6.81 1.91 11.72
CA THR A 136 5.58 1.23 11.31
C THR A 136 5.60 0.82 9.85
N ILE A 137 5.11 -0.38 9.56
CA ILE A 137 4.88 -0.87 8.19
C ILE A 137 3.39 -1.21 8.07
N VAL A 138 2.72 -0.62 7.09
CA VAL A 138 1.32 -0.91 6.78
C VAL A 138 1.22 -1.44 5.36
N ASN A 139 0.79 -2.69 5.22
CA ASN A 139 0.61 -3.34 3.93
C ASN A 139 -0.84 -3.19 3.45
N VAL A 140 -1.04 -2.69 2.24
CA VAL A 140 -2.35 -2.68 1.59
C VAL A 140 -2.54 -4.03 0.89
N SER A 141 -3.19 -4.93 1.60
CA SER A 141 -3.63 -6.22 1.09
C SER A 141 -4.96 -6.08 0.34
N SER A 142 -5.85 -7.03 0.44
CA SER A 142 -7.20 -7.02 -0.14
C SER A 142 -8.08 -8.06 0.55
N ILE A 143 -9.38 -7.84 0.58
CA ILE A 143 -10.34 -8.89 0.94
C ILE A 143 -10.24 -10.10 0.00
N ALA A 144 -9.73 -9.92 -1.21
CA ALA A 144 -9.48 -10.98 -2.17
C ALA A 144 -8.57 -12.09 -1.59
N SER A 145 -7.63 -11.76 -0.70
CA SER A 145 -6.77 -12.73 -0.01
C SER A 145 -7.56 -13.78 0.78
N ARG A 146 -8.77 -13.42 1.25
CA ARG A 146 -9.68 -14.30 2.00
C ARG A 146 -10.73 -14.98 1.13
N THR A 147 -11.19 -14.27 0.09
CA THR A 147 -12.29 -14.77 -0.78
C THR A 147 -11.78 -15.61 -1.95
N GLY A 148 -10.48 -15.48 -2.29
CA GLY A 148 -9.88 -16.14 -3.45
C GLY A 148 -10.26 -15.52 -4.79
N SER A 149 -11.22 -14.58 -4.84
CA SER A 149 -11.70 -13.91 -6.05
C SER A 149 -11.95 -14.87 -7.23
N PRO A 150 -12.77 -15.93 -7.05
CA PRO A 150 -12.99 -16.97 -8.06
C PRO A 150 -13.61 -16.37 -9.34
N PHE A 151 -13.21 -16.92 -10.50
CA PHE A 151 -13.64 -16.50 -11.83
C PHE A 151 -13.20 -15.10 -12.27
N GLU A 152 -12.48 -14.38 -11.42
CA GLU A 152 -12.08 -12.99 -11.68
C GLU A 152 -10.56 -12.82 -11.60
N TYR A 153 -9.97 -12.95 -10.40
CA TYR A 153 -8.59 -12.52 -10.12
C TYR A 153 -7.89 -13.45 -9.13
N ILE A 154 -7.84 -14.75 -9.40
CA ILE A 154 -7.22 -15.75 -8.51
C ILE A 154 -5.73 -15.44 -8.26
N ASP A 155 -5.01 -15.04 -9.30
CA ASP A 155 -3.61 -14.65 -9.24
C ASP A 155 -3.37 -13.42 -8.34
N TYR A 156 -4.20 -12.40 -8.46
CA TYR A 156 -4.18 -11.23 -7.58
C TYR A 156 -4.50 -11.63 -6.13
N ALA A 157 -5.54 -12.43 -5.92
CA ALA A 157 -5.92 -12.93 -4.60
C ALA A 157 -4.77 -13.70 -3.93
N ALA A 158 -4.11 -14.57 -4.68
CA ALA A 158 -2.93 -15.32 -4.22
C ALA A 158 -1.78 -14.38 -3.86
N SER A 159 -1.50 -13.36 -4.70
CA SER A 159 -0.46 -12.37 -4.42
C SER A 159 -0.74 -11.59 -3.13
N LYS A 160 -2.00 -11.26 -2.82
CA LYS A 160 -2.40 -10.59 -1.58
C LYS A 160 -2.43 -11.55 -0.38
N GLY A 161 -2.68 -12.83 -0.59
CA GLY A 161 -2.48 -13.87 0.44
C GLY A 161 -1.02 -13.99 0.89
N ALA A 162 -0.07 -13.85 -0.04
CA ALA A 162 1.35 -13.80 0.29
C ALA A 162 1.70 -12.56 1.14
N VAL A 163 1.11 -11.39 0.85
CA VAL A 163 1.26 -10.17 1.65
C VAL A 163 0.69 -10.34 3.06
N ASP A 164 -0.44 -11.04 3.20
CA ASP A 164 -1.01 -11.36 4.52
C ASP A 164 -0.06 -12.23 5.35
N SER A 165 0.50 -13.27 4.76
CA SER A 165 1.48 -14.14 5.42
C SER A 165 2.76 -13.38 5.80
N LEU A 166 3.28 -12.53 4.91
CA LEU A 166 4.40 -11.64 5.19
C LEU A 166 4.12 -10.73 6.39
N THR A 167 2.94 -10.12 6.43
CA THR A 167 2.52 -9.23 7.53
C THR A 167 2.58 -9.94 8.88
N ILE A 168 2.03 -11.16 8.97
CA ILE A 168 2.03 -11.98 10.18
C ILE A 168 3.46 -12.34 10.61
N GLY A 169 4.30 -12.74 9.65
CA GLY A 169 5.69 -13.12 9.91
C GLY A 169 6.50 -11.94 10.45
N LEU A 170 6.51 -10.83 9.73
CA LEU A 170 7.27 -9.63 10.11
C LEU A 170 6.77 -9.00 11.42
N ALA A 171 5.47 -9.04 11.69
CA ALA A 171 4.93 -8.54 12.96
C ALA A 171 5.53 -9.24 14.18
N LYS A 172 5.76 -10.55 14.09
CA LYS A 172 6.38 -11.34 15.16
C LYS A 172 7.89 -11.17 15.20
N GLU A 173 8.53 -11.14 14.02
CA GLU A 173 9.98 -11.03 13.89
C GLU A 173 10.51 -9.69 14.39
N LEU A 174 9.78 -8.59 14.16
CA LEU A 174 10.23 -7.22 14.38
C LEU A 174 9.67 -6.56 15.63
N ALA A 175 8.81 -7.24 16.40
CA ALA A 175 8.16 -6.65 17.57
C ALA A 175 9.16 -6.15 18.61
N TYR A 176 10.21 -6.90 18.89
CA TYR A 176 11.26 -6.53 19.85
C TYR A 176 12.21 -5.44 19.30
N GLU A 177 12.13 -5.13 18.00
CA GLU A 177 12.87 -4.03 17.35
C GLU A 177 12.05 -2.73 17.32
N ASN A 178 10.92 -2.68 18.04
CA ASN A 178 10.00 -1.55 18.05
C ASN A 178 9.45 -1.20 16.67
N ILE A 179 9.27 -2.20 15.80
CA ILE A 179 8.66 -2.06 14.48
C ILE A 179 7.32 -2.81 14.49
N ARG A 180 6.23 -2.08 14.27
CA ARG A 180 4.89 -2.66 14.14
C ARG A 180 4.56 -2.91 12.67
N VAL A 181 4.05 -4.08 12.36
CA VAL A 181 3.67 -4.45 10.99
C VAL A 181 2.22 -4.90 10.98
N ASN A 182 1.40 -4.21 10.19
CA ASN A 182 -0.04 -4.46 10.10
C ASN A 182 -0.50 -4.37 8.65
N ALA A 183 -1.74 -4.76 8.38
CA ALA A 183 -2.32 -4.62 7.05
C ALA A 183 -3.75 -4.08 7.07
N VAL A 184 -4.15 -3.46 5.97
CA VAL A 184 -5.55 -3.19 5.65
C VAL A 184 -5.98 -4.10 4.50
N ARG A 185 -7.25 -4.55 4.51
CA ARG A 185 -7.86 -5.32 3.42
C ARG A 185 -9.06 -4.58 2.86
N PRO A 186 -8.84 -3.67 1.89
CA PRO A 186 -9.94 -3.03 1.20
C PRO A 186 -10.74 -4.05 0.37
N ALA A 187 -12.05 -3.80 0.22
CA ALA A 187 -12.87 -4.50 -0.77
C ALA A 187 -13.09 -3.62 -2.01
N PHE A 188 -14.30 -3.17 -2.24
CA PHE A 188 -14.70 -2.40 -3.42
C PHE A 188 -14.61 -0.91 -3.13
N ILE A 189 -13.48 -0.31 -3.49
CA ILE A 189 -13.15 1.09 -3.24
C ILE A 189 -13.18 1.85 -4.57
N HIS A 190 -13.79 3.02 -4.60
CA HIS A 190 -13.82 3.91 -5.77
C HIS A 190 -12.39 4.37 -6.11
N THR A 191 -11.76 3.66 -7.05
CA THR A 191 -10.41 3.91 -7.57
C THR A 191 -10.29 3.40 -9.00
N ASP A 192 -9.25 3.81 -9.73
CA ASP A 192 -9.02 3.40 -11.12
C ASP A 192 -8.61 1.93 -11.29
N ILE A 193 -8.36 1.21 -10.19
CA ILE A 193 -7.91 -0.19 -10.26
C ILE A 193 -8.96 -1.10 -10.92
N HIS A 194 -10.24 -0.77 -10.79
CA HIS A 194 -11.31 -1.54 -11.42
C HIS A 194 -11.31 -1.39 -12.94
N ALA A 195 -10.99 -0.19 -13.45
CA ALA A 195 -10.82 0.05 -14.87
C ALA A 195 -9.62 -0.73 -15.44
N SER A 196 -8.51 -0.78 -14.69
CA SER A 196 -7.34 -1.61 -15.05
C SER A 196 -7.69 -3.10 -15.08
N GLY A 197 -8.59 -3.56 -14.19
CA GLY A 197 -9.12 -4.92 -14.17
C GLY A 197 -10.17 -5.24 -15.25
N GLY A 198 -10.42 -4.29 -16.19
CA GLY A 198 -11.38 -4.47 -17.29
C GLY A 198 -12.83 -4.16 -16.94
N GLU A 199 -13.11 -3.67 -15.73
CA GLU A 199 -14.50 -3.42 -15.28
C GLU A 199 -14.63 -2.05 -14.56
N PRO A 200 -14.62 -0.92 -15.30
CA PRO A 200 -14.69 0.41 -14.70
C PRO A 200 -15.96 0.65 -13.87
N ASN A 201 -17.07 0.01 -14.20
CA ASN A 201 -18.36 0.14 -13.52
C ASN A 201 -18.60 -0.97 -12.48
N ARG A 202 -17.57 -1.68 -12.04
CA ARG A 202 -17.68 -2.81 -11.12
C ARG A 202 -18.47 -2.50 -9.85
N ILE A 203 -18.19 -1.37 -9.23
CA ILE A 203 -18.87 -0.98 -7.99
C ILE A 203 -20.37 -0.83 -8.20
N GLU A 204 -20.78 -0.16 -9.28
CA GLU A 204 -22.21 0.00 -9.59
C GLU A 204 -22.92 -1.34 -9.79
N ARG A 205 -22.26 -2.29 -10.44
CA ARG A 205 -22.81 -3.64 -10.65
C ARG A 205 -23.03 -4.40 -9.34
N ILE A 206 -22.10 -4.25 -8.38
CA ILE A 206 -22.11 -5.10 -7.19
C ILE A 206 -22.61 -4.41 -5.92
N LYS A 207 -22.82 -3.09 -5.91
CA LYS A 207 -23.13 -2.30 -4.70
C LYS A 207 -24.31 -2.87 -3.90
N GLU A 208 -25.33 -3.45 -4.57
CA GLU A 208 -26.47 -4.07 -3.91
C GLU A 208 -26.12 -5.33 -3.11
N THR A 209 -24.98 -5.96 -3.42
CA THR A 209 -24.48 -7.13 -2.68
C THR A 209 -23.61 -6.74 -1.48
N ILE A 210 -23.21 -5.46 -1.39
CA ILE A 210 -22.45 -4.91 -0.26
C ILE A 210 -23.45 -4.55 0.84
N PRO A 211 -23.26 -4.99 2.10
CA PRO A 211 -24.20 -4.64 3.18
C PRO A 211 -24.44 -3.14 3.34
N LEU A 212 -23.40 -2.30 3.25
CA LEU A 212 -23.53 -0.82 3.28
C LEU A 212 -24.09 -0.21 1.98
N LYS A 213 -24.46 -1.01 0.97
CA LYS A 213 -25.11 -0.57 -0.29
C LYS A 213 -24.34 0.50 -1.09
N ARG A 214 -23.04 0.56 -0.92
CA ARG A 214 -22.15 1.46 -1.66
C ARG A 214 -20.72 0.93 -1.74
N GLY A 215 -19.94 1.45 -2.66
CA GLY A 215 -18.48 1.33 -2.62
C GLY A 215 -17.89 2.19 -1.49
N GLY A 216 -16.71 1.82 -1.03
CA GLY A 216 -15.92 2.62 -0.10
C GLY A 216 -15.17 3.76 -0.82
N LEU A 217 -14.79 4.79 -0.09
CA LEU A 217 -13.95 5.86 -0.57
C LEU A 217 -12.47 5.57 -0.25
N ALA A 218 -11.56 6.05 -1.09
CA ALA A 218 -10.13 5.96 -0.83
C ALA A 218 -9.73 6.59 0.52
N SER A 219 -10.40 7.67 0.93
CA SER A 219 -10.21 8.31 2.24
C SER A 219 -10.59 7.42 3.42
N GLU A 220 -11.62 6.57 3.30
CA GLU A 220 -12.00 5.64 4.38
C GLU A 220 -10.91 4.58 4.61
N VAL A 221 -10.23 4.15 3.54
CA VAL A 221 -9.08 3.25 3.65
C VAL A 221 -7.86 3.98 4.21
N ALA A 222 -7.61 5.22 3.77
CA ALA A 222 -6.51 6.05 4.25
C ALA A 222 -6.59 6.29 5.78
N GLU A 223 -7.78 6.49 6.33
CA GLU A 223 -7.98 6.61 7.79
C GLU A 223 -7.51 5.36 8.53
N ALA A 224 -7.88 4.17 8.05
CA ALA A 224 -7.43 2.91 8.65
C ALA A 224 -5.90 2.72 8.54
N ILE A 225 -5.32 3.07 7.37
CA ILE A 225 -3.86 3.03 7.16
C ILE A 225 -3.16 3.96 8.16
N LEU A 226 -3.61 5.20 8.29
CA LEU A 226 -2.96 6.19 9.16
C LEU A 226 -3.18 5.90 10.65
N TRP A 227 -4.30 5.27 11.03
CA TRP A 227 -4.45 4.78 12.39
C TRP A 227 -3.37 3.73 12.71
N LEU A 228 -3.11 2.78 11.80
CA LEU A 228 -2.06 1.77 11.95
C LEU A 228 -0.65 2.35 11.91
N ALA A 229 -0.43 3.44 11.17
CA ALA A 229 0.88 4.08 11.02
C ALA A 229 1.23 5.05 12.17
N THR A 230 0.32 5.30 13.12
CA THR A 230 0.52 6.26 14.21
C THR A 230 0.50 5.59 15.59
N GLU A 231 0.80 6.38 16.63
CA GLU A 231 0.79 5.94 18.04
C GLU A 231 -0.62 5.56 18.54
N GLN A 232 -1.67 5.93 17.82
CA GLN A 232 -3.04 5.55 18.15
C GLN A 232 -3.24 4.02 18.16
N SER A 233 -2.38 3.28 17.45
CA SER A 233 -2.38 1.83 17.40
C SER A 233 -1.12 1.22 18.05
N SER A 234 -0.55 1.87 19.07
CA SER A 234 0.74 1.51 19.68
C SER A 234 0.82 0.07 20.18
N TYR A 235 -0.31 -0.55 20.54
CA TYR A 235 -0.37 -1.95 20.99
C TYR A 235 -0.89 -2.92 19.92
N SER A 236 -0.84 -2.50 18.64
CA SER A 236 -1.34 -3.31 17.50
C SER A 236 -0.21 -3.66 16.55
N THR A 237 0.11 -4.96 16.47
CA THR A 237 1.02 -5.53 15.46
C THR A 237 0.49 -6.89 15.02
N GLY A 238 0.61 -7.22 13.73
CA GLY A 238 0.09 -8.45 13.14
C GLY A 238 -1.42 -8.47 12.93
N ILE A 239 -2.10 -7.31 13.02
CA ILE A 239 -3.54 -7.22 12.82
C ILE A 239 -3.89 -6.83 11.38
N PHE A 240 -5.15 -7.11 11.04
CA PHE A 240 -5.74 -6.77 9.76
C PHE A 240 -7.02 -5.96 9.99
N ILE A 241 -7.12 -4.81 9.31
CA ILE A 241 -8.36 -4.03 9.29
C ILE A 241 -9.05 -4.27 7.94
N ASP A 242 -10.19 -4.95 7.97
CA ASP A 242 -11.02 -5.18 6.80
C ASP A 242 -11.91 -3.95 6.54
N VAL A 243 -11.64 -3.20 5.44
CA VAL A 243 -12.41 -2.01 5.03
C VAL A 243 -13.30 -2.42 3.87
N THR A 244 -14.44 -3.04 4.18
CA THR A 244 -15.18 -3.86 3.21
C THR A 244 -16.65 -3.48 3.04
N GLY A 245 -17.20 -2.60 3.88
CA GLY A 245 -18.62 -2.30 3.89
C GLY A 245 -19.50 -3.48 4.38
N GLY A 246 -18.87 -4.45 5.12
CA GLY A 246 -19.55 -5.63 5.68
C GLY A 246 -19.46 -6.90 4.82
N ARG A 247 -18.64 -6.90 3.75
CA ARG A 247 -18.46 -8.05 2.87
C ARG A 247 -17.32 -8.96 3.30
#